data_ac466705b342844340b45d2241ca6327
#
_entry.id   ac466705b342844340b45d2241ca6327
#
_cell.length_a   1.000
_cell.length_b   1.000
_cell.length_c   1.000
_cell.angle_alpha   90.00
_cell.angle_beta   90.00
_cell.angle_gamma   90.00
#
_symmetry.space_group_name_H-M   'P 1'
#
loop_
_entity.id
_entity.type
_entity.pdbx_description
1 polymer ?
#
loop_
_entity_poly.entity_id
_entity_poly.type
_entity_poly.pdbx_seq_one_letter_code
_entity_poly.pdbx_strand_id
1 'polypeptide(L)'
;MILFMGGTEDHAVTSFQKYYPESVHIITSDKYAEKYETLLDQWSGEYNFRRGVVSFVEDLFESTGVNSLVGAFYEALHHEMENGHERTAPPQLAVGITGGTMHMAVTGTYLAQLAGGFVFYVLRP
;
A
#
# COMPACT_ATOMS: atom_id res chain seq x y z
N MET A 1 -6.96 0.20 0.39
CA MET A 1 -5.92 -0.37 -0.50
C MET A 1 -4.55 -0.08 0.09
N ILE A 2 -3.69 -1.07 0.12
CA ILE A 2 -2.28 -0.91 0.50
C ILE A 2 -1.44 -1.22 -0.72
N LEU A 3 -0.55 -0.29 -1.10
CA LEU A 3 0.34 -0.45 -2.25
C LEU A 3 1.79 -0.53 -1.79
N PHE A 4 2.48 -1.57 -2.22
CA PHE A 4 3.93 -1.63 -2.12
C PHE A 4 4.53 -0.96 -3.35
N MET A 5 5.31 0.10 -3.15
CA MET A 5 5.78 0.96 -4.22
C MET A 5 7.31 1.01 -4.28
N GLY A 6 7.82 1.03 -5.50
CA GLY A 6 9.22 1.25 -5.81
C GLY A 6 9.38 2.47 -6.70
N GLY A 7 10.25 2.38 -7.71
CA GLY A 7 10.58 3.51 -8.57
C GLY A 7 9.54 3.89 -9.62
N THR A 8 8.61 2.98 -9.96
CA THR A 8 7.59 3.23 -10.97
C THR A 8 6.22 3.39 -10.35
N GLU A 9 5.40 4.29 -10.87
CA GLU A 9 4.11 4.66 -10.29
C GLU A 9 2.89 4.35 -11.16
N ASP A 10 3.07 4.00 -12.44
CA ASP A 10 1.96 3.83 -13.38
C ASP A 10 0.93 2.80 -12.93
N HIS A 11 1.39 1.72 -12.32
CA HIS A 11 0.51 0.64 -11.84
C HIS A 11 -0.41 1.10 -10.72
N ALA A 12 -0.01 2.09 -9.95
CA ALA A 12 -0.87 2.64 -8.89
C ALA A 12 -2.10 3.31 -9.50
N VAL A 13 -1.90 4.17 -10.49
CA VAL A 13 -3.00 4.85 -11.19
C VAL A 13 -3.95 3.84 -11.83
N THR A 14 -3.40 2.81 -12.49
CA THR A 14 -4.20 1.73 -13.06
C THR A 14 -5.08 1.06 -12.00
N SER A 15 -4.51 0.79 -10.82
CA SER A 15 -5.26 0.16 -9.73
C SER A 15 -6.37 1.06 -9.19
N PHE A 16 -6.15 2.37 -9.10
CA PHE A 16 -7.19 3.31 -8.67
C PHE A 16 -8.37 3.32 -9.64
N GLN A 17 -8.09 3.27 -10.92
CA GLN A 17 -9.11 3.28 -11.97
C GLN A 17 -9.90 1.98 -12.04
N LYS A 18 -9.29 0.88 -11.60
CA LYS A 18 -9.94 -0.43 -11.61
C LYS A 18 -10.76 -0.69 -10.35
N TYR A 19 -10.21 -0.37 -9.18
CA TYR A 19 -10.79 -0.79 -7.90
C TYR A 19 -11.53 0.31 -7.15
N TYR A 20 -11.35 1.57 -7.51
CA TYR A 20 -11.99 2.73 -6.85
C TYR A 20 -11.86 2.67 -5.33
N PRO A 21 -10.62 2.64 -4.79
CA PRO A 21 -10.43 2.48 -3.35
C PRO A 21 -11.02 3.64 -2.56
N GLU A 22 -11.55 3.35 -1.37
CA GLU A 22 -12.01 4.39 -0.43
C GLU A 22 -10.83 5.10 0.22
N SER A 23 -9.74 4.36 0.46
CA SER A 23 -8.52 4.88 1.04
C SER A 23 -7.31 4.15 0.48
N VAL A 24 -6.16 4.82 0.46
CA VAL A 24 -4.91 4.27 -0.06
C VAL A 24 -3.78 4.55 0.93
N HIS A 25 -3.02 3.50 1.24
CA HIS A 25 -1.80 3.55 2.03
C HIS A 25 -0.65 3.05 1.17
N ILE A 26 0.54 3.61 1.37
CA ILE A 26 1.73 3.23 0.61
C ILE A 26 2.82 2.75 1.56
N ILE A 27 3.46 1.64 1.18
CA ILE A 27 4.66 1.12 1.84
C ILE A 27 5.77 1.13 0.79
N THR A 28 6.87 1.79 1.10
CA THR A 28 7.96 1.99 0.17
C THR A 28 9.32 1.93 0.90
N SER A 29 10.41 2.17 0.18
CA SER A 29 11.71 2.36 0.81
C SER A 29 11.94 3.83 1.16
N ASP A 30 12.91 4.09 2.02
CA ASP A 30 13.27 5.46 2.43
C ASP A 30 13.62 6.34 1.22
N LYS A 31 14.21 5.74 0.18
CA LYS A 31 14.56 6.45 -1.05
C LYS A 31 13.38 7.12 -1.73
N TYR A 32 12.18 6.54 -1.64
CA TYR A 32 11.00 7.02 -2.35
C TYR A 32 9.94 7.63 -1.45
N ALA A 33 10.15 7.65 -0.15
CA ALA A 33 9.13 8.09 0.81
C ALA A 33 8.64 9.51 0.53
N GLU A 34 9.55 10.45 0.33
CA GLU A 34 9.20 11.85 0.06
C GLU A 34 8.40 12.00 -1.24
N LYS A 35 8.82 11.28 -2.28
CA LYS A 35 8.12 11.26 -3.57
C LYS A 35 6.66 10.82 -3.39
N TYR A 36 6.42 9.76 -2.64
CA TYR A 36 5.07 9.22 -2.46
C TYR A 36 4.24 10.03 -1.47
N GLU A 37 4.85 10.74 -0.54
CA GLU A 37 4.10 11.72 0.27
C GLU A 37 3.43 12.76 -0.62
N THR A 38 4.16 13.30 -1.58
CA THR A 38 3.64 14.30 -2.53
C THR A 38 2.61 13.69 -3.47
N LEU A 39 2.94 12.52 -4.05
CA LEU A 39 2.06 11.87 -5.02
C LEU A 39 0.76 11.39 -4.38
N LEU A 40 0.80 10.87 -3.17
CA LEU A 40 -0.41 10.40 -2.50
C LEU A 40 -1.38 11.55 -2.21
N ASP A 41 -0.87 12.71 -1.83
CA ASP A 41 -1.70 13.91 -1.67
C ASP A 41 -2.37 14.29 -3.00
N GLN A 42 -1.60 14.32 -4.08
CA GLN A 42 -2.10 14.65 -5.41
C GLN A 42 -3.16 13.63 -5.86
N TRP A 43 -2.85 12.35 -5.75
CA TRP A 43 -3.75 11.27 -6.18
C TRP A 43 -5.04 11.23 -5.39
N SER A 44 -5.01 11.52 -4.09
CA SER A 44 -6.21 11.51 -3.25
C SER A 44 -7.25 12.50 -3.76
N GLY A 45 -6.83 13.67 -4.21
CA GLY A 45 -7.72 14.65 -4.82
C GLY A 45 -8.16 14.25 -6.23
N GLU A 46 -7.24 13.74 -7.03
CA GLU A 46 -7.47 13.40 -8.44
C GLU A 46 -8.37 12.18 -8.61
N TYR A 47 -8.21 11.17 -7.76
CA TYR A 47 -8.96 9.90 -7.85
C TYR A 47 -9.99 9.73 -6.73
N ASN A 48 -10.20 10.77 -5.94
CA ASN A 48 -11.27 10.86 -4.95
C ASN A 48 -11.25 9.73 -3.92
N PHE A 49 -10.12 9.54 -3.26
CA PHE A 49 -10.02 8.61 -2.13
C PHE A 49 -9.48 9.34 -0.90
N ARG A 50 -9.67 8.74 0.27
CA ARG A 50 -9.11 9.26 1.51
C ARG A 50 -7.63 8.90 1.58
N ARG A 51 -6.79 9.92 1.78
CA ARG A 51 -5.35 9.72 1.92
C ARG A 51 -5.04 8.96 3.21
N GLY A 52 -4.33 7.86 3.08
CA GLY A 52 -3.81 7.09 4.20
C GLY A 52 -2.39 7.50 4.58
N VAL A 53 -1.61 6.55 5.06
CA VAL A 53 -0.23 6.79 5.49
C VAL A 53 0.77 6.35 4.42
N VAL A 54 1.92 7.01 4.41
CA VAL A 54 3.11 6.56 3.67
C VAL A 54 4.11 6.07 4.71
N SER A 55 4.36 4.77 4.72
CA SER A 55 5.34 4.15 5.61
C SER A 55 6.55 3.71 4.79
N PHE A 56 7.74 3.82 5.36
CA PHE A 56 8.95 3.41 4.65
C PHE A 56 9.81 2.49 5.49
N VAL A 57 10.62 1.71 4.79
CA VAL A 57 11.55 0.73 5.37
C VAL A 57 12.97 1.13 4.97
N GLU A 58 13.84 1.33 5.95
CA GLU A 58 15.18 1.85 5.73
C GLU A 58 16.12 0.83 5.09
N ASP A 59 16.01 -0.44 5.47
CA ASP A 59 16.93 -1.47 4.98
C ASP A 59 16.19 -2.75 4.60
N LEU A 60 15.87 -2.88 3.30
CA LEU A 60 15.15 -4.03 2.76
C LEU A 60 16.04 -5.27 2.60
N PHE A 61 17.37 -5.12 2.66
CA PHE A 61 18.30 -6.21 2.42
C PHE A 61 18.78 -6.89 3.71
N GLU A 62 18.54 -6.26 4.86
CA GLU A 62 18.82 -6.84 6.15
C GLU A 62 17.68 -7.77 6.61
N SER A 63 18.00 -8.71 7.48
CA SER A 63 17.01 -9.62 8.06
C SER A 63 15.90 -8.88 8.82
N THR A 64 16.20 -7.69 9.34
CA THR A 64 15.26 -6.81 10.01
C THR A 64 14.28 -6.15 9.04
N GLY A 65 14.57 -6.12 7.74
CA GLY A 65 13.72 -5.50 6.73
C GLY A 65 12.34 -6.13 6.65
N VAL A 66 12.24 -7.46 6.79
CA VAL A 66 10.95 -8.15 6.80
C VAL A 66 10.11 -7.72 8.00
N ASN A 67 10.70 -7.61 9.18
CA ASN A 67 10.00 -7.14 10.38
C ASN A 67 9.52 -5.70 10.22
N SER A 68 10.31 -4.86 9.56
CA SER A 68 9.93 -3.47 9.27
C SER A 68 8.76 -3.40 8.29
N LEU A 69 8.73 -4.29 7.29
CA LEU A 69 7.60 -4.38 6.36
C LEU A 69 6.33 -4.82 7.07
N VAL A 70 6.42 -5.79 7.96
CA VAL A 70 5.29 -6.24 8.78
C VAL A 70 4.77 -5.08 9.65
N GLY A 71 5.66 -4.34 10.30
CA GLY A 71 5.31 -3.18 11.11
C GLY A 71 4.61 -2.09 10.29
N ALA A 72 5.11 -1.78 9.11
CA ALA A 72 4.52 -0.80 8.21
C ALA A 72 3.12 -1.22 7.75
N PHE A 73 2.94 -2.49 7.45
CA PHE A 73 1.64 -3.03 7.05
C PHE A 73 0.62 -2.92 8.19
N TYR A 74 1.01 -3.29 9.41
CA TYR A 74 0.12 -3.16 10.57
C TYR A 74 -0.19 -1.70 10.91
N GLU A 75 0.76 -0.79 10.72
CA GLU A 75 0.52 0.64 10.88
C GLU A 75 -0.59 1.13 9.93
N ALA A 76 -0.51 0.73 8.66
CA ALA A 76 -1.54 1.07 7.69
C ALA A 76 -2.91 0.50 8.07
N LEU A 77 -2.96 -0.77 8.49
CA LEU A 77 -4.20 -1.38 8.95
C LEU A 77 -4.78 -0.69 10.18
N HIS A 78 -3.93 -0.36 11.14
CA HIS A 78 -4.34 0.33 12.36
C HIS A 78 -4.94 1.71 12.06
N HIS A 79 -4.27 2.46 11.20
CA HIS A 79 -4.76 3.77 10.74
C HIS A 79 -6.13 3.63 10.08
N GLU A 80 -6.31 2.61 9.26
CA GLU A 80 -7.58 2.36 8.56
C GLU A 80 -8.69 2.03 9.56
N MET A 81 -8.41 1.22 10.56
CA MET A 81 -9.38 0.85 11.59
C MET A 81 -9.80 2.05 12.44
N GLU A 82 -8.88 2.96 12.74
CA GLU A 82 -9.19 4.16 13.52
C GLU A 82 -10.01 5.18 12.73
N ASN A 83 -9.82 5.27 11.42
CA ASN A 83 -10.41 6.31 10.57
C ASN A 83 -11.56 5.81 9.69
N GLY A 84 -11.94 4.53 9.79
CA GLY A 84 -12.97 3.91 8.97
C GLY A 84 -14.29 3.66 9.68
N HIS A 85 -14.67 4.47 10.65
CA HIS A 85 -15.82 4.21 11.55
C HIS A 85 -17.19 4.23 10.92
N GLU A 86 -17.35 4.84 9.74
CA GLU A 86 -18.66 5.04 9.13
C GLU A 86 -19.06 3.95 8.13
N ARG A 87 -18.40 2.80 8.18
CA ARG A 87 -18.67 1.73 7.24
C ARG A 87 -19.86 0.89 7.66
N THR A 88 -20.75 0.65 6.71
CA THR A 88 -21.91 -0.25 6.88
C THR A 88 -21.56 -1.71 6.57
N ALA A 89 -20.41 -1.94 5.92
CA ALA A 89 -19.92 -3.28 5.58
C ALA A 89 -18.45 -3.43 5.99
N PRO A 90 -17.96 -4.65 6.26
CA PRO A 90 -16.54 -4.87 6.53
C PRO A 90 -15.68 -4.35 5.38
N PRO A 91 -14.54 -3.69 5.66
CA PRO A 91 -13.67 -3.21 4.60
C PRO A 91 -13.03 -4.39 3.87
N GLN A 92 -12.99 -4.31 2.55
CA GLN A 92 -12.24 -5.26 1.73
C GLN A 92 -10.83 -4.73 1.56
N LEU A 93 -9.84 -5.53 1.97
CA LEU A 93 -8.43 -5.17 1.85
C LEU A 93 -7.88 -5.62 0.50
N ALA A 94 -7.39 -4.67 -0.30
CA ALA A 94 -6.69 -4.94 -1.54
C ALA A 94 -5.22 -4.56 -1.37
N VAL A 95 -4.32 -5.48 -1.70
CA VAL A 95 -2.87 -5.28 -1.57
C VAL A 95 -2.20 -5.37 -2.93
N GLY A 96 -1.62 -4.28 -3.39
CA GLY A 96 -0.90 -4.20 -4.66
C GLY A 96 0.57 -4.50 -4.49
N ILE A 97 1.08 -5.47 -5.23
CA ILE A 97 2.46 -5.94 -5.13
C ILE A 97 3.27 -5.73 -6.41
N THR A 98 2.77 -4.91 -7.34
CA THR A 98 3.43 -4.68 -8.62
C THR A 98 4.74 -3.93 -8.47
N GLY A 99 4.77 -2.93 -7.59
CA GLY A 99 5.96 -2.13 -7.33
C GLY A 99 6.81 -2.72 -6.21
N GLY A 100 8.00 -2.14 -6.03
CA GLY A 100 8.87 -2.52 -4.94
C GLY A 100 9.75 -3.72 -5.25
N THR A 101 10.30 -4.29 -4.18
CA THR A 101 11.22 -5.41 -4.27
C THR A 101 10.50 -6.75 -4.16
N MET A 102 11.22 -7.83 -4.44
CA MET A 102 10.71 -9.18 -4.23
C MET A 102 10.33 -9.43 -2.76
N HIS A 103 11.09 -8.88 -1.82
CA HIS A 103 10.76 -8.96 -0.39
C HIS A 103 9.40 -8.36 -0.10
N MET A 104 9.10 -7.21 -0.69
CA MET A 104 7.79 -6.55 -0.55
C MET A 104 6.68 -7.42 -1.14
N ALA A 105 6.89 -8.00 -2.31
CA ALA A 105 5.90 -8.83 -2.96
C ALA A 105 5.56 -10.08 -2.13
N VAL A 106 6.58 -10.78 -1.66
CA VAL A 106 6.40 -12.01 -0.86
C VAL A 106 5.75 -11.68 0.49
N THR A 107 6.27 -10.68 1.19
CA THR A 107 5.74 -10.26 2.49
C THR A 107 4.31 -9.73 2.36
N GLY A 108 4.04 -8.91 1.36
CA GLY A 108 2.72 -8.35 1.11
C GLY A 108 1.67 -9.42 0.81
N THR A 109 2.05 -10.44 0.02
CA THR A 109 1.16 -11.57 -0.28
C THR A 109 0.79 -12.34 0.99
N TYR A 110 1.78 -12.63 1.82
CA TYR A 110 1.57 -13.36 3.07
C TYR A 110 0.68 -12.55 4.04
N LEU A 111 0.97 -11.26 4.21
CA LEU A 111 0.22 -10.39 5.11
C LEU A 111 -1.21 -10.16 4.63
N ALA A 112 -1.43 -10.04 3.33
CA ALA A 112 -2.77 -9.92 2.75
C ALA A 112 -3.62 -11.14 3.10
N GLN A 113 -3.05 -12.34 2.99
CA GLN A 113 -3.74 -13.58 3.34
C GLN A 113 -4.09 -13.64 4.82
N LEU A 114 -3.15 -13.26 5.69
CA LEU A 114 -3.40 -13.22 7.14
C LEU A 114 -4.50 -12.23 7.52
N ALA A 115 -4.59 -11.11 6.83
CA ALA A 115 -5.58 -10.07 7.09
C ALA A 115 -6.92 -10.31 6.38
N GLY A 116 -7.06 -11.40 5.63
CA GLY A 116 -8.29 -11.69 4.91
C GLY A 116 -8.51 -10.86 3.65
N GLY A 117 -7.45 -10.26 3.11
CA GLY A 117 -7.50 -9.46 1.91
C GLY A 117 -7.17 -10.25 0.64
N PHE A 118 -7.11 -9.56 -0.48
CA PHE A 118 -6.63 -10.13 -1.72
C PHE A 118 -5.42 -9.36 -2.25
N VAL A 119 -4.63 -10.06 -3.06
CA VAL A 119 -3.41 -9.52 -3.69
C VAL A 119 -3.67 -9.31 -5.16
N PHE A 120 -3.17 -8.21 -5.71
CA PHE A 120 -3.24 -7.99 -7.14
C PHE A 120 -1.88 -7.56 -7.70
N TYR A 121 -1.68 -7.86 -8.96
CA TYR A 121 -0.51 -7.48 -9.74
C TYR A 121 -0.98 -6.86 -11.05
N VAL A 122 -0.48 -5.66 -11.38
CA VAL A 122 -0.86 -4.97 -12.60
C VAL A 122 0.10 -5.39 -13.72
N LEU A 123 -0.43 -6.07 -14.72
CA LEU A 123 0.35 -6.46 -15.89
C LEU A 123 0.51 -5.26 -16.82
N ARG A 124 1.71 -5.11 -17.35
CA ARG A 124 1.95 -4.12 -18.40
C ARG A 124 1.40 -4.66 -19.72
N PRO A 125 0.73 -3.79 -20.49
CA PRO A 125 0.29 -4.18 -21.83
C PRO A 125 1.48 -4.44 -22.76
#